data_35bc8253b035a9a9c5eeadcf1db2b7aa
#
_entry.id   35bc8253b035a9a9c5eeadcf1db2b7aa
#
_cell.length_a   1.000
_cell.length_b   1.000
_cell.length_c   1.000
_cell.angle_alpha   90.00
_cell.angle_beta   90.00
_cell.angle_gamma   90.00
#
_symmetry.space_group_name_H-M   'P 1'
#
loop_
_entity.id
_entity.type
_entity.pdbx_description
1 polymer ?
#
loop_
_entity_poly.entity_id
_entity_poly.type
_entity_poly.pdbx_seq_one_letter_code
_entity_poly.pdbx_strand_id
1 'polypeptide(L)'
;MKLISNYIDGINKLCERYYVAELFVFGSILSDKFNQDSDIDLLVRFSGVALEEYFDNYMDFKEELELLLKRNVDLLEIQTLKNPILIRSIERDKKLIYGRKDPEMVI
;
A
#
# COMPACT_ATOMS: atom_id res chain seq x y z
N MET A 1 -14.55 -0.13 2.52
CA MET A 1 -13.46 0.20 1.58
C MET A 1 -13.91 1.03 0.39
N LYS A 2 -14.96 1.78 0.59
CA LYS A 2 -15.49 2.62 -0.45
C LYS A 2 -14.49 3.68 -0.90
N LEU A 3 -13.71 4.22 0.04
CA LEU A 3 -12.69 5.21 -0.27
C LEU A 3 -11.67 4.66 -1.28
N ILE A 4 -11.21 3.43 -1.06
CA ILE A 4 -10.25 2.81 -1.97
C ILE A 4 -10.90 2.58 -3.33
N SER A 5 -12.12 2.05 -3.34
CA SER A 5 -12.83 1.78 -4.61
C SER A 5 -13.05 3.05 -5.42
N ASN A 6 -13.33 4.16 -4.76
CA ASN A 6 -13.57 5.43 -5.44
C ASN A 6 -12.34 5.96 -6.14
N TYR A 7 -11.15 5.61 -5.66
CA TYR A 7 -9.88 6.11 -6.22
C TYR A 7 -9.05 5.03 -6.87
N ILE A 8 -9.64 3.86 -7.14
CA ILE A 8 -8.84 2.70 -7.58
C ILE A 8 -8.09 2.96 -8.89
N ASP A 9 -8.69 3.68 -9.82
CA ASP A 9 -8.02 3.95 -11.10
C ASP A 9 -6.79 4.83 -10.89
N GLY A 10 -6.91 5.86 -10.05
CA GLY A 10 -5.78 6.70 -9.73
C GLY A 10 -4.69 5.95 -8.98
N ILE A 11 -5.10 5.09 -8.04
CA ILE A 11 -4.15 4.28 -7.30
C ILE A 11 -3.38 3.35 -8.24
N ASN A 12 -4.08 2.71 -9.16
CA ASN A 12 -3.43 1.81 -10.12
C ASN A 12 -2.40 2.54 -10.98
N LYS A 13 -2.73 3.74 -11.42
CA LYS A 13 -1.81 4.55 -12.24
C LYS A 13 -0.56 4.92 -11.46
N LEU A 14 -0.73 5.30 -10.20
CA LEU A 14 0.42 5.63 -9.35
C LEU A 14 1.29 4.39 -9.11
N CYS A 15 0.66 3.24 -8.88
CA CYS A 15 1.41 2.00 -8.68
C CYS A 15 2.25 1.66 -9.91
N GLU A 16 1.69 1.81 -11.09
CA GLU A 16 2.45 1.57 -12.32
C GLU A 16 3.60 2.54 -12.47
N ARG A 17 3.35 3.80 -12.16
CA ARG A 17 4.35 4.85 -12.31
C ARG A 17 5.54 4.69 -11.36
N TYR A 18 5.28 4.20 -10.16
CA TYR A 18 6.30 4.15 -9.11
C TYR A 18 6.81 2.75 -8.82
N TYR A 19 6.68 1.84 -9.78
CA TYR A 19 7.29 0.50 -9.71
C TYR A 19 6.76 -0.34 -8.57
N VAL A 20 5.49 -0.20 -8.25
CA VAL A 20 4.86 -1.01 -7.22
C VAL A 20 4.59 -2.41 -7.75
N ALA A 21 5.05 -3.41 -7.02
CA ALA A 21 4.73 -4.80 -7.33
C ALA A 21 3.42 -5.21 -6.67
N GLU A 22 3.25 -4.81 -5.41
CA GLU A 22 2.04 -5.12 -4.65
C GLU A 22 1.73 -3.99 -3.68
N LEU A 23 0.45 -3.69 -3.54
CA LEU A 23 -0.03 -2.73 -2.57
C LEU A 23 -1.19 -3.34 -1.81
N PHE A 24 -1.11 -3.34 -0.49
CA PHE A 24 -2.16 -3.84 0.39
C PHE A 24 -2.67 -2.74 1.29
N VAL A 25 -3.92 -2.85 1.70
CA VAL A 25 -4.50 -2.01 2.74
C VAL A 25 -4.68 -2.84 4.00
N PHE A 26 -4.47 -2.21 5.14
CA PHE A 26 -4.68 -2.86 6.43
C PHE A 26 -5.08 -1.81 7.46
N GLY A 27 -5.28 -2.24 8.71
CA GLY A 27 -5.53 -1.30 9.78
C GLY A 27 -6.95 -0.81 9.88
N SER A 28 -7.13 0.42 10.37
CA SER A 28 -8.43 0.93 10.77
C SER A 28 -9.44 1.02 9.64
N ILE A 29 -9.00 1.21 8.39
CA ILE A 29 -9.93 1.30 7.27
C ILE A 29 -10.72 0.00 7.06
N LEU A 30 -10.22 -1.10 7.58
CA LEU A 30 -10.90 -2.40 7.51
C LEU A 30 -11.87 -2.62 8.65
N SER A 31 -12.03 -1.63 9.53
CA SER A 31 -12.91 -1.72 10.68
C SER A 31 -13.92 -0.58 10.66
N ASP A 32 -14.93 -0.66 11.51
CA ASP A 32 -15.92 0.40 11.66
C ASP A 32 -15.42 1.59 12.47
N LYS A 33 -14.18 1.53 12.94
CA LYS A 33 -13.55 2.65 13.65
C LYS A 33 -12.95 3.70 12.71
N PHE A 34 -12.89 3.39 11.43
CA PHE A 34 -12.33 4.31 10.44
C PHE A 34 -13.24 5.55 10.33
N ASN A 35 -12.61 6.73 10.38
CA ASN A 35 -13.36 7.99 10.30
C ASN A 35 -12.55 9.02 9.49
N GLN A 36 -13.04 10.25 9.44
CA GLN A 36 -12.45 11.30 8.62
C GLN A 36 -11.04 11.68 9.05
N ASP A 37 -10.69 11.44 10.31
CA ASP A 37 -9.39 11.79 10.85
C ASP A 37 -8.40 10.63 10.83
N SER A 38 -8.86 9.45 10.43
CA SER A 38 -8.01 8.27 10.40
C SER A 38 -7.04 8.32 9.24
N ASP A 39 -5.80 7.91 9.49
CA ASP A 39 -4.82 7.70 8.42
C ASP A 39 -5.15 6.42 7.67
N ILE A 40 -4.68 6.34 6.43
CA ILE A 40 -4.81 5.11 5.65
C ILE A 40 -3.51 4.34 5.78
N ASP A 41 -3.62 3.10 6.26
CA ASP A 41 -2.46 2.23 6.45
C ASP A 41 -2.28 1.36 5.22
N LEU A 42 -1.16 1.52 4.53
CA LEU A 42 -0.84 0.78 3.33
C LEU A 42 0.48 0.05 3.48
N LEU A 43 0.55 -1.10 2.84
CA LEU A 43 1.76 -1.92 2.82
C LEU A 43 2.17 -2.07 1.36
N VAL A 44 3.42 -1.73 1.03
CA VAL A 44 3.88 -1.71 -0.34
C VAL A 44 5.12 -2.58 -0.52
N ARG A 45 5.21 -3.18 -1.71
CA ARG A 45 6.43 -3.81 -2.19
C ARG A 45 6.73 -3.24 -3.56
N PHE A 46 7.94 -2.69 -3.72
CA PHE A 46 8.41 -2.18 -5.00
C PHE A 46 9.26 -3.23 -5.71
N SER A 47 9.36 -3.12 -7.02
CA SER A 47 10.17 -4.02 -7.82
C SER A 47 10.81 -3.26 -8.97
N GLY A 48 12.12 -3.43 -9.15
CA GLY A 48 12.81 -2.83 -10.27
C GLY A 48 13.27 -1.40 -10.05
N VAL A 49 13.28 -0.93 -8.83
CA VAL A 49 13.78 0.42 -8.51
C VAL A 49 15.25 0.33 -8.17
N ALA A 50 16.06 1.18 -8.81
CA ALA A 50 17.49 1.27 -8.48
C ALA A 50 17.65 1.75 -7.04
N LEU A 51 18.66 1.21 -6.36
CA LEU A 51 18.86 1.50 -4.94
C LEU A 51 19.02 3.00 -4.67
N GLU A 52 19.76 3.68 -5.51
CA GLU A 52 20.01 5.12 -5.35
C GLU A 52 18.77 5.98 -5.56
N GLU A 53 17.73 5.43 -6.19
CA GLU A 53 16.47 6.14 -6.42
C GLU A 53 15.35 5.67 -5.49
N TYR A 54 15.64 4.68 -4.66
CA TYR A 54 14.59 4.02 -3.87
C TYR A 54 13.90 4.98 -2.91
N PHE A 55 14.66 5.78 -2.18
CA PHE A 55 14.07 6.69 -1.21
C PHE A 55 13.17 7.72 -1.87
N ASP A 56 13.63 8.31 -2.98
CA ASP A 56 12.83 9.31 -3.70
C ASP A 56 11.56 8.67 -4.26
N ASN A 57 11.68 7.46 -4.81
CA ASN A 57 10.53 6.76 -5.34
C ASN A 57 9.49 6.49 -4.26
N TYR A 58 9.93 6.06 -3.09
CA TYR A 58 9.05 5.82 -1.95
C TYR A 58 8.35 7.11 -1.51
N MET A 59 9.11 8.17 -1.34
CA MET A 59 8.54 9.43 -0.85
C MET A 59 7.59 10.05 -1.86
N ASP A 60 7.93 10.01 -3.15
CA ASP A 60 7.08 10.55 -4.19
C ASP A 60 5.78 9.75 -4.30
N PHE A 61 5.86 8.43 -4.22
CA PHE A 61 4.68 7.60 -4.25
C PHE A 61 3.74 7.91 -3.08
N LYS A 62 4.31 8.00 -1.88
CA LYS A 62 3.54 8.33 -0.69
C LYS A 62 2.86 9.69 -0.84
N GLU A 63 3.59 10.70 -1.29
CA GLU A 63 3.06 12.04 -1.45
C GLU A 63 1.92 12.08 -2.46
N GLU A 64 2.10 11.40 -3.59
CA GLU A 64 1.06 11.36 -4.61
C GLU A 64 -0.19 10.63 -4.13
N LEU A 65 -0.02 9.58 -3.34
CA LEU A 65 -1.16 8.91 -2.72
C LEU A 65 -1.91 9.85 -1.79
N GLU A 66 -1.18 10.61 -0.98
CA GLU A 66 -1.81 11.54 -0.06
C GLU A 66 -2.58 12.62 -0.79
N LEU A 67 -2.05 13.11 -1.90
CA LEU A 67 -2.75 14.09 -2.72
C LEU A 67 -4.00 13.49 -3.36
N LEU A 68 -3.89 12.27 -3.86
CA LEU A 68 -5.02 11.61 -4.49
C LEU A 68 -6.12 11.31 -3.51
N LEU A 69 -5.78 10.75 -2.36
CA LEU A 69 -6.75 10.29 -1.37
C LEU A 69 -7.20 11.39 -0.43
N LYS A 70 -6.50 12.53 -0.43
CA LYS A 70 -6.79 13.69 0.43
C LYS A 70 -6.74 13.32 1.90
N ARG A 71 -5.79 12.45 2.25
CA ARG A 71 -5.58 11.97 3.61
C ARG A 71 -4.11 11.67 3.83
N ASN A 72 -3.72 11.64 5.08
CA ASN A 72 -2.41 11.13 5.43
C ASN A 72 -2.36 9.63 5.20
N VAL A 73 -1.23 9.17 4.68
CA VAL A 73 -1.00 7.76 4.40
C VAL A 73 0.19 7.29 5.22
N ASP A 74 -0.03 6.21 5.96
CA ASP A 74 1.05 5.51 6.65
C ASP A 74 1.49 4.37 5.74
N LEU A 75 2.61 4.58 5.05
CA LEU A 75 3.08 3.65 4.03
C LEU A 75 4.23 2.82 4.58
N LEU A 76 3.94 1.55 4.86
CA LEU A 76 4.95 0.61 5.32
C LEU A 76 5.48 -0.19 4.13
N GLU A 77 6.77 -0.45 4.16
CA GLU A 77 7.43 -1.21 3.11
C GLU A 77 7.69 -2.62 3.64
N ILE A 78 7.25 -3.62 2.89
CA ILE A 78 7.26 -5.03 3.34
C ILE A 78 8.64 -5.46 3.83
N GLN A 79 9.68 -5.09 3.08
CA GLN A 79 11.03 -5.58 3.36
C GLN A 79 11.62 -5.00 4.63
N THR A 80 11.07 -3.89 5.13
CA THR A 80 11.58 -3.24 6.34
C THR A 80 10.88 -3.72 7.60
N LEU A 81 9.82 -4.50 7.47
CA LEU A 81 9.08 -4.98 8.63
C LEU A 81 9.85 -6.09 9.32
N LYS A 82 10.05 -5.93 10.63
CA LYS A 82 10.82 -6.90 11.42
C LYS A 82 10.10 -7.39 12.67
N ASN A 83 9.11 -6.64 13.14
CA ASN A 83 8.37 -7.01 14.34
C ASN A 83 7.44 -8.17 14.00
N PRO A 84 7.65 -9.38 14.57
CA PRO A 84 6.84 -10.54 14.22
C PRO A 84 5.36 -10.38 14.57
N ILE A 85 5.07 -9.66 15.63
CA ILE A 85 3.67 -9.46 16.06
C ILE A 85 2.95 -8.58 15.04
N LEU A 86 3.61 -7.50 14.60
CA LEU A 86 3.04 -6.61 13.61
C LEU A 86 2.86 -7.32 12.27
N ILE A 87 3.87 -8.07 11.84
CA ILE A 87 3.81 -8.81 10.58
C ILE A 87 2.62 -9.78 10.61
N ARG A 88 2.46 -10.51 11.70
CA ARG A 88 1.37 -11.47 11.82
C ARG A 88 0.00 -10.79 11.78
N SER A 89 -0.12 -9.65 12.45
CA SER A 89 -1.36 -8.90 12.46
C SER A 89 -1.72 -8.40 11.06
N ILE A 90 -0.75 -7.85 10.34
CA ILE A 90 -0.96 -7.35 8.98
C ILE A 90 -1.31 -8.50 8.04
N GLU A 91 -0.59 -9.60 8.11
CA GLU A 91 -0.83 -10.76 7.25
C GLU A 91 -2.24 -11.33 7.43
N ARG A 92 -2.75 -11.30 8.65
CA ARG A 92 -4.08 -11.81 8.92
C ARG A 92 -5.18 -10.97 8.28
N ASP A 93 -5.00 -9.64 8.27
CA ASP A 93 -6.09 -8.72 7.94
C ASP A 93 -5.94 -8.00 6.61
N LYS A 94 -4.74 -7.95 6.05
CA LYS A 94 -4.47 -7.14 4.85
C LYS A 94 -5.30 -7.58 3.65
N LYS A 95 -5.62 -6.60 2.79
CA LYS A 95 -6.34 -6.88 1.55
C LYS A 95 -5.57 -6.28 0.38
N LEU A 96 -5.46 -7.05 -0.69
CA LEU A 96 -4.72 -6.62 -1.89
C LEU A 96 -5.50 -5.54 -2.63
N ILE A 97 -4.82 -4.45 -2.96
CA ILE A 97 -5.36 -3.37 -3.78
C ILE A 97 -4.78 -3.43 -5.18
N TYR A 98 -3.48 -3.64 -5.29
CA TYR A 98 -2.78 -3.62 -6.56
C TYR A 98 -1.77 -4.76 -6.62
N GLY A 99 -1.54 -5.27 -7.80
CA GLY A 99 -0.72 -6.45 -8.01
C GLY A 99 -1.63 -7.61 -8.30
N ARG A 100 -1.05 -8.78 -8.42
CA ARG A 100 -1.85 -9.95 -8.69
C ARG A 100 -1.26 -11.15 -8.01
N LYS A 101 -2.13 -12.06 -7.67
CA LYS A 101 -1.67 -13.39 -7.34
C LYS A 101 -1.01 -13.93 -8.58
N ASP A 102 0.21 -14.35 -8.43
CA ASP A 102 0.95 -14.92 -9.53
C ASP A 102 0.36 -16.28 -9.85
N PRO A 103 -0.22 -16.46 -11.06
CA PRO A 103 -0.80 -17.76 -11.42
C PRO A 103 0.23 -18.90 -11.40
N GLU A 104 1.48 -18.57 -11.62
CA GLU A 104 2.54 -19.57 -11.58
C GLU A 104 2.72 -20.13 -10.18
N MET A 105 2.31 -19.40 -9.17
CA MET A 105 2.43 -19.87 -7.80
C MET A 105 1.38 -20.92 -7.46
N VAL A 106 0.41 -21.10 -8.31
CA VAL A 106 -0.63 -22.10 -8.12
C VAL A 106 -0.42 -23.32 -8.96
N ILE A 107 0.59 -23.30 -9.75
CA ILE A 107 0.92 -24.43 -10.60
C ILE A 107 1.75 -25.43 -9.85
#